data_1d7b490c49d32fb07d391a6a948736f1
#
_entry.id   1d7b490c49d32fb07d391a6a948736f1
#
_cell.length_a   1.000
_cell.length_b   1.000
_cell.length_c   1.000
_cell.angle_alpha   90.00
_cell.angle_beta   90.00
_cell.angle_gamma   90.00
#
_symmetry.space_group_name_H-M   'P 1'
#
loop_
_entity.id
_entity.type
_entity.pdbx_description
1 polymer ?
#
loop_
_entity_poly.entity_id
_entity_poly.type
_entity_poly.pdbx_seq_one_letter_code
_entity_poly.pdbx_strand_id
1 'polypeptide(L)'
;LLASWIPVLLVWTTLPWAGSISLGQSPRYELGKRLQRFERQWQVANVEAREASVRPIEEAVQLFFSLNLPAAAGRLDQAWLKVRSSEADTDTSQLLACKIHITPRLIEASTKTVRLQVDRFYGADMEVPQGVLVTLEFRPLRSPSPDPLAVVEIPFPSPGDSVDLELPLLEEGDYEVTPVLRWEGKELQWTTLGLSIAKDLKSRLESVEQSIRPGTGKDDPMAGTAMATVELLHGLVKDGSRGRSLESDFPFLQCLRTAEAILTSPKELSKTLDDVDGASHWIQWKQGASKLVTRIALPKDFAPSGRPRPVLILLHGAGGSENMFFETYGAGRAVELARERGWIVVSPRQGMTGLGMPLSVLIESMAGSFPIDRKQVMILGHSMGSMQAIRQLDSSPGTFSKAVLLGGAGLPSKADGFRTVPLWIAAGDRDFGKRGTDAFAKWCQKESLDHEYHIYPNTEHLVIVQAALEDAFAFLDPDTKLATPANE
;
A
#
# COMPACT_ATOMS: atom_id res chain seq x y z
N LEU A 1 9.47 -3.12 33.53
CA LEU A 1 8.38 -3.36 32.52
C LEU A 1 8.79 -2.99 31.08
N LEU A 2 10.01 -2.48 30.85
CA LEU A 2 10.58 -2.22 29.51
C LEU A 2 11.33 -3.45 28.92
N ALA A 3 11.52 -4.51 29.71
CA ALA A 3 12.34 -5.66 29.34
C ALA A 3 11.59 -6.79 28.61
N SER A 4 10.25 -6.72 28.50
CA SER A 4 9.47 -7.81 27.89
C SER A 4 9.16 -7.65 26.39
N TRP A 5 9.52 -6.52 25.77
CA TRP A 5 9.22 -6.22 24.36
C TRP A 5 10.44 -6.30 23.42
N ILE A 6 11.67 -6.37 23.98
CA ILE A 6 12.92 -6.43 23.21
C ILE A 6 13.12 -7.74 22.42
N PRO A 7 12.68 -8.93 22.90
CA PRO A 7 12.93 -10.16 22.15
C PRO A 7 12.12 -10.31 20.86
N VAL A 8 10.93 -9.67 20.74
CA VAL A 8 10.11 -9.77 19.53
C VAL A 8 10.68 -8.94 18.38
N LEU A 9 11.39 -7.86 18.68
CA LEU A 9 12.01 -6.98 17.68
C LEU A 9 13.28 -7.56 17.03
N LEU A 10 13.99 -8.47 17.69
CA LEU A 10 15.27 -9.05 17.21
C LEU A 10 15.10 -10.19 16.18
N VAL A 11 13.95 -10.83 16.13
CA VAL A 11 13.70 -11.94 15.19
C VAL A 11 13.51 -11.47 13.73
N TRP A 12 13.21 -10.19 13.53
CA TRP A 12 12.95 -9.62 12.20
C TRP A 12 14.20 -9.27 11.38
N THR A 13 15.38 -9.21 12.02
CA THR A 13 16.63 -8.76 11.35
C THR A 13 17.32 -9.85 10.53
N THR A 14 16.89 -11.11 10.61
CA THR A 14 17.56 -12.25 9.98
C THR A 14 16.73 -13.03 8.96
N LEU A 15 15.52 -12.58 8.65
CA LEU A 15 14.79 -13.19 7.52
C LEU A 15 15.41 -12.67 6.21
N PRO A 16 16.17 -13.53 5.50
CA PRO A 16 16.68 -13.13 4.20
C PRO A 16 15.51 -12.89 3.27
N TRP A 17 15.54 -11.80 2.55
CA TRP A 17 14.63 -11.51 1.42
C TRP A 17 14.81 -12.50 0.26
N ALA A 18 15.72 -13.48 0.39
CA ALA A 18 15.86 -14.65 -0.45
C ALA A 18 14.88 -15.74 0.05
N GLY A 19 13.59 -15.47 -0.04
CA GLY A 19 12.55 -16.48 0.19
C GLY A 19 12.61 -17.54 -0.90
N SER A 20 12.59 -18.79 -0.47
CA SER A 20 12.32 -19.98 -1.27
C SER A 20 11.29 -19.70 -2.35
N ILE A 21 11.55 -20.18 -3.56
CA ILE A 21 10.68 -20.17 -4.74
C ILE A 21 9.37 -20.91 -4.36
N SER A 22 8.42 -20.16 -3.82
CA SER A 22 7.05 -20.61 -3.71
C SER A 22 6.31 -20.07 -4.93
N LEU A 23 5.76 -20.94 -5.74
CA LEU A 23 4.87 -20.63 -6.85
C LEU A 23 3.49 -20.17 -6.35
N GLY A 24 3.43 -19.41 -5.27
CA GLY A 24 2.18 -18.92 -4.68
C GLY A 24 2.27 -17.47 -4.25
N GLN A 25 1.11 -16.84 -4.03
CA GLN A 25 1.02 -15.48 -3.48
C GLN A 25 1.71 -15.40 -2.13
N SER A 26 2.42 -14.30 -1.88
CA SER A 26 3.02 -14.02 -0.59
C SER A 26 1.92 -13.96 0.50
N PRO A 27 2.14 -14.56 1.68
CA PRO A 27 1.19 -14.41 2.80
C PRO A 27 0.89 -12.96 3.15
N ARG A 28 1.85 -12.05 2.95
CA ARG A 28 1.66 -10.61 3.18
C ARG A 28 0.69 -9.99 2.17
N TYR A 29 0.76 -10.41 0.91
CA TYR A 29 -0.19 -10.00 -0.11
C TYR A 29 -1.62 -10.39 0.30
N GLU A 30 -1.82 -11.63 0.74
CA GLU A 30 -3.12 -12.14 1.18
C GLU A 30 -3.69 -11.35 2.37
N LEU A 31 -2.84 -10.99 3.34
CA LEU A 31 -3.26 -10.14 4.45
C LEU A 31 -3.60 -8.72 3.99
N GLY A 32 -2.77 -8.13 3.12
CA GLY A 32 -3.00 -6.80 2.57
C GLY A 32 -4.34 -6.70 1.84
N LYS A 33 -4.65 -7.68 0.99
CA LYS A 33 -5.93 -7.74 0.25
C LYS A 33 -7.14 -7.89 1.18
N ARG A 34 -7.03 -8.71 2.23
CA ARG A 34 -8.09 -8.88 3.24
C ARG A 34 -8.31 -7.62 4.06
N LEU A 35 -7.22 -6.97 4.49
CA LEU A 35 -7.31 -5.71 5.22
C LEU A 35 -7.92 -4.62 4.33
N GLN A 36 -7.50 -4.49 3.07
CA GLN A 36 -8.12 -3.55 2.12
C GLN A 36 -9.63 -3.77 1.97
N ARG A 37 -10.06 -5.04 1.83
CA ARG A 37 -11.49 -5.40 1.75
C ARG A 37 -12.24 -5.03 3.03
N PHE A 38 -11.65 -5.30 4.17
CA PHE A 38 -12.21 -4.93 5.48
C PHE A 38 -12.35 -3.41 5.60
N GLU A 39 -11.31 -2.66 5.30
CA GLU A 39 -11.29 -1.20 5.43
C GLU A 39 -12.30 -0.49 4.51
N ARG A 40 -12.46 -0.98 3.28
CA ARG A 40 -13.52 -0.48 2.37
C ARG A 40 -14.92 -0.67 2.97
N GLN A 41 -15.18 -1.82 3.55
CA GLN A 41 -16.47 -2.11 4.17
C GLN A 41 -16.66 -1.33 5.47
N TRP A 42 -15.59 -1.17 6.26
CA TRP A 42 -15.62 -0.42 7.51
C TRP A 42 -15.99 1.05 7.28
N GLN A 43 -15.54 1.64 6.20
CA GLN A 43 -15.83 3.03 5.84
C GLN A 43 -17.34 3.31 5.73
N VAL A 44 -18.11 2.37 5.21
CA VAL A 44 -19.56 2.50 4.99
C VAL A 44 -20.41 1.82 6.07
N ALA A 45 -19.79 1.16 7.04
CA ALA A 45 -20.47 0.44 8.11
C ALA A 45 -21.04 1.40 9.17
N ASN A 46 -22.16 1.01 9.81
CA ASN A 46 -22.69 1.71 10.98
C ASN A 46 -21.82 1.48 12.23
N VAL A 47 -22.10 2.20 13.31
CA VAL A 47 -21.33 2.20 14.56
C VAL A 47 -21.30 0.80 15.18
N GLU A 48 -22.45 0.12 15.25
CA GLU A 48 -22.58 -1.20 15.88
C GLU A 48 -21.76 -2.26 15.15
N ALA A 49 -21.75 -2.24 13.81
CA ALA A 49 -20.95 -3.15 12.98
C ALA A 49 -19.44 -2.88 13.13
N ARG A 50 -19.05 -1.60 13.21
CA ARG A 50 -17.66 -1.21 13.49
C ARG A 50 -17.21 -1.73 14.86
N GLU A 51 -18.00 -1.53 15.91
CA GLU A 51 -17.72 -2.02 17.26
C GLU A 51 -17.60 -3.55 17.31
N ALA A 52 -18.51 -4.28 16.62
CA ALA A 52 -18.46 -5.73 16.54
C ALA A 52 -17.18 -6.28 15.88
N SER A 53 -16.52 -5.47 15.04
CA SER A 53 -15.29 -5.85 14.35
C SER A 53 -14.01 -5.61 15.16
N VAL A 54 -14.05 -4.82 16.24
CA VAL A 54 -12.86 -4.40 17.01
C VAL A 54 -12.06 -5.59 17.51
N ARG A 55 -12.73 -6.54 18.20
CA ARG A 55 -12.04 -7.70 18.77
C ARG A 55 -11.37 -8.60 17.72
N PRO A 56 -12.03 -9.00 16.62
CA PRO A 56 -11.35 -9.74 15.56
C PRO A 56 -10.12 -9.03 14.99
N ILE A 57 -10.13 -7.69 14.85
CA ILE A 57 -8.98 -6.94 14.37
C ILE A 57 -7.85 -6.92 15.40
N GLU A 58 -8.14 -6.70 16.70
CA GLU A 58 -7.14 -6.81 17.78
C GLU A 58 -6.43 -8.17 17.74
N GLU A 59 -7.20 -9.25 17.59
CA GLU A 59 -6.66 -10.61 17.50
C GLU A 59 -5.83 -10.81 16.21
N ALA A 60 -6.26 -10.26 15.08
CA ALA A 60 -5.51 -10.30 13.82
C ALA A 60 -4.14 -9.63 13.94
N VAL A 61 -4.08 -8.48 14.59
CA VAL A 61 -2.84 -7.73 14.83
C VAL A 61 -1.89 -8.50 15.75
N GLN A 62 -2.39 -9.10 16.83
CA GLN A 62 -1.59 -9.94 17.71
C GLN A 62 -0.99 -11.15 16.99
N LEU A 63 -1.79 -11.82 16.15
CA LEU A 63 -1.36 -12.96 15.34
C LEU A 63 -0.35 -12.55 14.27
N PHE A 64 -0.51 -11.37 13.67
CA PHE A 64 0.47 -10.82 12.72
C PHE A 64 1.84 -10.63 13.38
N PHE A 65 1.89 -9.99 14.55
CA PHE A 65 3.15 -9.80 15.27
C PHE A 65 3.74 -11.09 15.83
N SER A 66 2.91 -12.13 16.02
CA SER A 66 3.36 -13.48 16.36
C SER A 66 3.77 -14.32 15.14
N LEU A 67 3.78 -13.72 13.93
CA LEU A 67 4.10 -14.38 12.64
C LEU A 67 3.14 -15.52 12.26
N ASN A 68 1.97 -15.60 12.88
CA ASN A 68 0.92 -16.53 12.49
C ASN A 68 0.00 -15.91 11.45
N LEU A 69 0.53 -15.72 10.24
CA LEU A 69 -0.15 -14.99 9.16
C LEU A 69 -1.44 -15.68 8.67
N PRO A 70 -1.50 -17.02 8.57
CA PRO A 70 -2.76 -17.70 8.23
C PRO A 70 -3.88 -17.44 9.25
N ALA A 71 -3.58 -17.54 10.54
CA ALA A 71 -4.56 -17.26 11.59
C ALA A 71 -4.98 -15.78 11.62
N ALA A 72 -4.03 -14.85 11.36
CA ALA A 72 -4.34 -13.42 11.22
C ALA A 72 -5.33 -13.17 10.07
N ALA A 73 -5.17 -13.86 8.93
CA ALA A 73 -6.11 -13.77 7.82
C ALA A 73 -7.52 -14.22 8.20
N GLY A 74 -7.65 -15.33 8.94
CA GLY A 74 -8.93 -15.81 9.43
C GLY A 74 -9.62 -14.77 10.33
N ARG A 75 -8.86 -14.04 11.17
CA ARG A 75 -9.42 -12.96 12.00
C ARG A 75 -9.82 -11.73 11.17
N LEU A 76 -9.06 -11.38 10.14
CA LEU A 76 -9.46 -10.32 9.21
C LEU A 76 -10.76 -10.65 8.47
N ASP A 77 -10.91 -11.91 8.04
CA ASP A 77 -12.14 -12.35 7.39
C ASP A 77 -13.34 -12.32 8.36
N GLN A 78 -13.15 -12.70 9.62
CA GLN A 78 -14.17 -12.57 10.67
C GLN A 78 -14.54 -11.08 10.92
N ALA A 79 -13.56 -10.19 10.97
CA ALA A 79 -13.79 -8.77 11.12
C ALA A 79 -14.62 -8.22 9.93
N TRP A 80 -14.26 -8.61 8.71
CA TRP A 80 -14.99 -8.22 7.51
C TRP A 80 -16.45 -8.69 7.52
N LEU A 81 -16.72 -9.92 7.96
CA LEU A 81 -18.08 -10.43 8.13
C LEU A 81 -18.88 -9.62 9.17
N LYS A 82 -18.22 -9.24 10.28
CA LYS A 82 -18.87 -8.41 11.33
C LYS A 82 -19.26 -7.03 10.82
N VAL A 83 -18.36 -6.33 10.09
CA VAL A 83 -18.69 -5.00 9.55
C VAL A 83 -19.77 -5.04 8.47
N ARG A 84 -20.02 -6.19 7.85
CA ARG A 84 -21.15 -6.38 6.94
C ARG A 84 -22.47 -6.70 7.66
N SER A 85 -22.46 -6.81 8.98
CA SER A 85 -23.60 -7.29 9.78
C SER A 85 -24.15 -8.64 9.26
N SER A 86 -23.30 -9.44 8.64
CA SER A 86 -23.65 -10.74 8.12
C SER A 86 -23.20 -11.83 9.08
N GLU A 87 -24.08 -12.75 9.41
CA GLU A 87 -23.66 -14.00 10.03
C GLU A 87 -22.94 -14.83 8.97
N ALA A 88 -21.73 -15.29 9.31
CA ALA A 88 -21.00 -16.22 8.46
C ALA A 88 -21.69 -17.57 8.54
N ASP A 89 -22.28 -18.00 7.44
CA ASP A 89 -22.54 -19.43 7.28
C ASP A 89 -21.22 -20.20 7.10
N THR A 90 -21.31 -21.52 7.29
CA THR A 90 -20.15 -22.40 7.18
C THR A 90 -19.50 -22.28 5.81
N ASP A 91 -20.30 -22.25 4.73
CA ASP A 91 -19.83 -22.22 3.35
C ASP A 91 -19.04 -20.94 3.04
N THR A 92 -19.57 -19.77 3.42
CA THR A 92 -18.87 -18.49 3.27
C THR A 92 -17.52 -18.51 3.99
N SER A 93 -17.48 -19.06 5.23
CA SER A 93 -16.24 -19.18 6.00
C SER A 93 -15.22 -20.12 5.34
N GLN A 94 -15.69 -21.21 4.75
CA GLN A 94 -14.86 -22.19 4.04
C GLN A 94 -14.27 -21.59 2.76
N LEU A 95 -15.05 -20.83 1.99
CA LEU A 95 -14.58 -20.12 0.82
C LEU A 95 -13.55 -19.06 1.19
N LEU A 96 -13.83 -18.21 2.19
CA LEU A 96 -12.90 -17.19 2.67
C LEU A 96 -11.54 -17.74 3.11
N ALA A 97 -11.49 -18.99 3.58
CA ALA A 97 -10.25 -19.66 3.96
C ALA A 97 -9.33 -19.99 2.77
N CYS A 98 -9.81 -19.86 1.54
CA CYS A 98 -9.03 -20.07 0.34
C CYS A 98 -8.24 -18.80 -0.05
N LYS A 99 -7.36 -18.95 -1.02
CA LYS A 99 -6.70 -17.89 -1.79
C LYS A 99 -6.73 -18.26 -3.26
N ILE A 100 -6.94 -17.26 -4.11
CA ILE A 100 -7.06 -17.43 -5.56
C ILE A 100 -5.89 -16.71 -6.22
N HIS A 101 -5.22 -17.39 -7.15
CA HIS A 101 -4.08 -16.84 -7.87
C HIS A 101 -4.24 -16.99 -9.37
N ILE A 102 -3.74 -15.99 -10.11
CA ILE A 102 -3.48 -16.09 -11.55
C ILE A 102 -1.97 -16.03 -11.74
N THR A 103 -1.42 -16.96 -12.53
CA THR A 103 0.01 -17.05 -12.77
C THR A 103 0.29 -17.41 -14.23
N PRO A 104 1.23 -16.69 -14.93
CA PRO A 104 1.90 -15.45 -14.50
C PRO A 104 0.94 -14.24 -14.51
N ARG A 105 1.34 -13.13 -13.86
CA ARG A 105 0.56 -11.88 -13.81
C ARG A 105 0.92 -10.88 -14.91
N LEU A 106 2.00 -11.13 -15.63
CA LEU A 106 2.36 -10.40 -16.83
C LEU A 106 2.59 -11.40 -17.95
N ILE A 107 1.88 -11.24 -19.04
CA ILE A 107 1.83 -12.17 -20.17
C ILE A 107 2.05 -11.46 -21.50
N GLU A 108 2.54 -12.23 -22.48
CA GLU A 108 2.57 -11.82 -23.88
C GLU A 108 1.15 -11.72 -24.45
N ALA A 109 0.86 -10.74 -25.29
CA ALA A 109 -0.47 -10.52 -25.87
C ALA A 109 -0.99 -11.71 -26.70
N SER A 110 -0.11 -12.58 -27.18
CA SER A 110 -0.47 -13.81 -27.89
C SER A 110 -0.85 -14.98 -26.96
N THR A 111 -0.68 -14.81 -25.63
CA THR A 111 -1.00 -15.85 -24.64
C THR A 111 -2.51 -16.07 -24.57
N LYS A 112 -2.94 -17.30 -24.76
CA LYS A 112 -4.37 -17.67 -24.75
C LYS A 112 -4.84 -18.19 -23.39
N THR A 113 -3.92 -18.72 -22.57
CA THR A 113 -4.27 -19.34 -21.30
C THR A 113 -3.32 -18.88 -20.19
N VAL A 114 -3.86 -18.76 -18.99
CA VAL A 114 -3.10 -18.57 -17.74
C VAL A 114 -3.55 -19.61 -16.72
N ARG A 115 -2.75 -19.85 -15.71
CA ARG A 115 -3.10 -20.77 -14.65
C ARG A 115 -3.86 -20.05 -13.55
N LEU A 116 -5.08 -20.50 -13.28
CA LEU A 116 -5.82 -20.16 -12.08
C LEU A 116 -5.59 -21.27 -11.05
N GLN A 117 -5.13 -20.93 -9.87
CA GLN A 117 -4.88 -21.84 -8.76
C GLN A 117 -5.67 -21.41 -7.53
N VAL A 118 -6.24 -22.38 -6.84
CA VAL A 118 -6.90 -22.20 -5.54
C VAL A 118 -6.14 -22.98 -4.49
N ASP A 119 -5.76 -22.33 -3.39
CA ASP A 119 -5.10 -22.98 -2.27
C ASP A 119 -5.83 -22.66 -0.96
N ARG A 120 -5.65 -23.48 0.07
CA ARG A 120 -6.00 -23.11 1.43
C ARG A 120 -4.97 -22.13 1.99
N PHE A 121 -5.48 -21.08 2.65
CA PHE A 121 -4.63 -20.18 3.39
C PHE A 121 -4.68 -20.42 4.89
N TYR A 122 -5.85 -20.80 5.40
CA TYR A 122 -6.06 -21.27 6.78
C TYR A 122 -7.17 -22.32 6.80
N GLY A 123 -7.44 -22.96 7.96
CA GLY A 123 -8.52 -23.92 8.10
C GLY A 123 -8.32 -25.19 7.26
N ALA A 124 -7.22 -25.93 7.48
CA ALA A 124 -6.83 -27.09 6.67
C ALA A 124 -7.93 -28.17 6.53
N ASP A 125 -8.75 -28.34 7.55
CA ASP A 125 -9.79 -29.38 7.62
C ASP A 125 -11.16 -28.93 7.08
N MET A 126 -11.24 -27.70 6.51
CA MET A 126 -12.50 -27.17 5.97
C MET A 126 -12.71 -27.66 4.54
N GLU A 127 -13.89 -28.19 4.23
CA GLU A 127 -14.26 -28.55 2.86
C GLU A 127 -14.84 -27.35 2.11
N VAL A 128 -14.66 -27.28 0.81
CA VAL A 128 -15.31 -26.26 -0.05
C VAL A 128 -16.70 -26.76 -0.41
N PRO A 129 -17.73 -25.87 -0.40
CA PRO A 129 -19.06 -26.22 -0.87
C PRO A 129 -19.03 -26.77 -2.29
N GLN A 130 -19.89 -27.76 -2.58
CA GLN A 130 -20.01 -28.30 -3.95
C GLN A 130 -20.77 -27.34 -4.85
N GLY A 131 -20.50 -27.42 -6.14
CA GLY A 131 -21.22 -26.64 -7.15
C GLY A 131 -20.92 -25.15 -7.16
N VAL A 132 -19.84 -24.72 -6.50
CA VAL A 132 -19.41 -23.32 -6.55
C VAL A 132 -18.90 -23.00 -7.97
N LEU A 133 -19.39 -21.90 -8.53
CA LEU A 133 -18.89 -21.31 -9.77
C LEU A 133 -18.03 -20.08 -9.41
N VAL A 134 -16.97 -19.83 -10.14
CA VAL A 134 -16.24 -18.58 -10.11
C VAL A 134 -16.39 -17.85 -11.43
N THR A 135 -16.90 -16.64 -11.36
CA THR A 135 -16.96 -15.71 -12.47
C THR A 135 -15.81 -14.74 -12.33
N LEU A 136 -14.95 -14.68 -13.33
CA LEU A 136 -13.82 -13.74 -13.38
C LEU A 136 -14.22 -12.56 -14.26
N GLU A 137 -14.30 -11.38 -13.65
CA GLU A 137 -14.65 -10.13 -14.31
C GLU A 137 -13.39 -9.34 -14.63
N PHE A 138 -13.13 -9.08 -15.91
CA PHE A 138 -11.96 -8.33 -16.38
C PHE A 138 -12.33 -6.88 -16.65
N ARG A 139 -11.63 -5.95 -15.99
CA ARG A 139 -11.77 -4.51 -16.22
C ARG A 139 -10.40 -3.90 -16.49
N PRO A 140 -10.28 -2.95 -17.43
CA PRO A 140 -9.05 -2.18 -17.54
C PRO A 140 -8.77 -1.46 -16.21
N LEU A 141 -7.51 -1.46 -15.79
CA LEU A 141 -7.11 -0.78 -14.56
C LEU A 141 -7.51 0.70 -14.63
N ARG A 142 -8.19 1.20 -13.59
CA ARG A 142 -8.70 2.58 -13.51
C ARG A 142 -9.78 2.91 -14.56
N SER A 143 -10.48 1.91 -15.05
CA SER A 143 -11.64 2.16 -15.93
C SER A 143 -12.71 2.96 -15.18
N PRO A 144 -13.28 4.01 -15.80
CA PRO A 144 -14.43 4.71 -15.22
C PRO A 144 -15.72 3.90 -15.32
N SER A 145 -15.75 2.86 -16.16
CA SER A 145 -16.92 1.99 -16.33
C SER A 145 -17.01 0.99 -15.18
N PRO A 146 -18.17 0.85 -14.54
CA PRO A 146 -18.42 -0.20 -13.56
C PRO A 146 -18.57 -1.58 -14.22
N ASP A 147 -18.89 -1.62 -15.51
CA ASP A 147 -19.14 -2.87 -16.24
C ASP A 147 -17.82 -3.55 -16.63
N PRO A 148 -17.74 -4.89 -16.49
CA PRO A 148 -16.58 -5.63 -16.96
C PRO A 148 -16.49 -5.60 -18.50
N LEU A 149 -15.25 -5.50 -19.03
CA LEU A 149 -14.98 -5.62 -20.45
C LEU A 149 -15.23 -7.05 -20.95
N ALA A 150 -14.94 -8.03 -20.10
CA ALA A 150 -15.14 -9.44 -20.41
C ALA A 150 -15.40 -10.22 -19.11
N VAL A 151 -16.06 -11.36 -19.25
CA VAL A 151 -16.43 -12.26 -18.15
C VAL A 151 -16.14 -13.70 -18.57
N VAL A 152 -15.50 -14.46 -17.67
CA VAL A 152 -15.25 -15.89 -17.84
C VAL A 152 -15.77 -16.62 -16.62
N GLU A 153 -16.60 -17.66 -16.84
CA GLU A 153 -17.13 -18.48 -15.76
C GLU A 153 -16.58 -19.90 -15.84
N ILE A 154 -16.13 -20.42 -14.71
CA ILE A 154 -15.63 -21.79 -14.58
C ILE A 154 -16.09 -22.40 -13.25
N PRO A 155 -16.12 -23.73 -13.11
CA PRO A 155 -16.23 -24.39 -11.81
C PRO A 155 -15.08 -23.95 -10.88
N PHE A 156 -15.39 -23.68 -9.62
CA PHE A 156 -14.37 -23.33 -8.64
C PHE A 156 -13.46 -24.54 -8.36
N PRO A 157 -12.13 -24.44 -8.60
CA PRO A 157 -11.21 -25.55 -8.37
C PRO A 157 -11.16 -25.95 -6.91
N SER A 158 -10.96 -27.23 -6.62
CA SER A 158 -10.68 -27.68 -5.26
C SER A 158 -9.36 -27.08 -4.74
N PRO A 159 -9.27 -26.76 -3.44
CA PRO A 159 -8.02 -26.27 -2.86
C PRO A 159 -6.85 -27.24 -3.10
N GLY A 160 -5.76 -26.72 -3.64
CA GLY A 160 -4.61 -27.49 -4.09
C GLY A 160 -4.61 -27.76 -5.61
N ASP A 161 -5.75 -27.56 -6.27
CA ASP A 161 -5.88 -27.74 -7.71
C ASP A 161 -5.62 -26.45 -8.48
N SER A 162 -5.32 -26.63 -9.75
CA SER A 162 -5.21 -25.54 -10.71
C SER A 162 -5.90 -25.88 -12.03
N VAL A 163 -6.39 -24.89 -12.71
CA VAL A 163 -7.03 -25.01 -14.03
C VAL A 163 -6.39 -24.03 -15.00
N ASP A 164 -6.24 -24.44 -16.25
CA ASP A 164 -5.85 -23.54 -17.31
C ASP A 164 -7.07 -22.71 -17.70
N LEU A 165 -7.01 -21.41 -17.41
CA LEU A 165 -8.04 -20.43 -17.68
C LEU A 165 -7.85 -19.90 -19.11
N GLU A 166 -8.81 -20.12 -19.98
CA GLU A 166 -8.85 -19.47 -21.30
C GLU A 166 -9.14 -17.98 -21.11
N LEU A 167 -8.24 -17.15 -21.61
CA LEU A 167 -8.40 -15.70 -21.53
C LEU A 167 -9.37 -15.20 -22.59
N PRO A 168 -10.23 -14.25 -22.26
CA PRO A 168 -11.01 -13.54 -23.25
C PRO A 168 -10.07 -12.71 -24.15
N LEU A 169 -10.59 -12.26 -25.30
CA LEU A 169 -9.82 -11.38 -26.17
C LEU A 169 -9.59 -10.03 -25.48
N LEU A 170 -8.38 -9.79 -24.99
CA LEU A 170 -7.95 -8.57 -24.31
C LEU A 170 -6.84 -7.90 -25.11
N GLU A 171 -6.85 -6.58 -25.14
CA GLU A 171 -5.78 -5.78 -25.73
C GLU A 171 -4.59 -5.63 -24.77
N GLU A 172 -3.51 -5.01 -25.26
CA GLU A 172 -2.38 -4.62 -24.42
C GLU A 172 -2.83 -3.62 -23.35
N GLY A 173 -2.68 -3.98 -22.07
CA GLY A 173 -3.15 -3.17 -20.94
C GLY A 173 -2.85 -3.78 -19.59
N ASP A 174 -3.06 -2.98 -18.56
CA ASP A 174 -3.13 -3.44 -17.17
C ASP A 174 -4.61 -3.63 -16.79
N TYR A 175 -4.95 -4.76 -16.18
CA TYR A 175 -6.32 -5.17 -15.86
C TYR A 175 -6.47 -5.51 -14.38
N GLU A 176 -7.66 -5.22 -13.88
CA GLU A 176 -8.20 -5.77 -12.64
C GLU A 176 -9.08 -6.98 -12.98
N VAL A 177 -8.80 -8.11 -12.34
CA VAL A 177 -9.59 -9.34 -12.44
C VAL A 177 -10.26 -9.57 -11.11
N THR A 178 -11.59 -9.47 -11.07
CA THR A 178 -12.37 -9.67 -9.84
C THR A 178 -13.06 -11.03 -9.89
N PRO A 179 -12.65 -11.99 -9.04
CA PRO A 179 -13.37 -13.23 -8.88
C PRO A 179 -14.68 -13.01 -8.10
N VAL A 180 -15.78 -13.52 -8.62
CA VAL A 180 -17.08 -13.54 -7.96
C VAL A 180 -17.52 -15.00 -7.83
N LEU A 181 -17.65 -15.48 -6.60
CA LEU A 181 -18.05 -16.85 -6.30
C LEU A 181 -19.57 -16.91 -6.16
N ARG A 182 -20.18 -17.92 -6.77
CA ARG A 182 -21.65 -18.14 -6.73
C ARG A 182 -21.96 -19.59 -6.36
N TRP A 183 -22.86 -19.77 -5.42
CA TRP A 183 -23.36 -21.09 -5.00
C TRP A 183 -24.73 -20.93 -4.33
N GLU A 184 -25.66 -21.83 -4.59
CA GLU A 184 -26.98 -21.89 -3.94
C GLU A 184 -27.72 -20.55 -3.84
N GLY A 185 -27.61 -19.71 -4.89
CA GLY A 185 -28.21 -18.38 -4.93
C GLY A 185 -27.48 -17.32 -4.08
N LYS A 186 -26.34 -17.64 -3.49
CA LYS A 186 -25.44 -16.72 -2.79
C LYS A 186 -24.35 -16.21 -3.71
N GLU A 187 -23.82 -15.04 -3.36
CA GLU A 187 -22.68 -14.42 -4.06
C GLU A 187 -21.64 -13.90 -3.07
N LEU A 188 -20.37 -14.13 -3.39
CA LEU A 188 -19.23 -13.63 -2.65
C LEU A 188 -18.23 -12.99 -3.61
N GLN A 189 -18.13 -11.67 -3.59
CA GLN A 189 -17.09 -10.98 -4.33
C GLN A 189 -15.75 -11.16 -3.62
N TRP A 190 -14.76 -11.65 -4.38
CA TRP A 190 -13.40 -11.84 -3.90
C TRP A 190 -12.57 -10.56 -4.01
N THR A 191 -11.35 -10.60 -3.50
CA THR A 191 -10.40 -9.50 -3.71
C THR A 191 -9.90 -9.49 -5.14
N THR A 192 -9.83 -8.30 -5.73
CA THR A 192 -9.33 -8.07 -7.09
C THR A 192 -7.86 -8.49 -7.24
N LEU A 193 -7.53 -9.07 -8.38
CA LEU A 193 -6.18 -9.50 -8.77
C LEU A 193 -5.70 -8.64 -9.95
N GLY A 194 -4.40 -8.33 -10.00
CA GLY A 194 -3.81 -7.65 -11.16
C GLY A 194 -3.41 -8.64 -12.26
N LEU A 195 -3.65 -8.29 -13.52
CA LEU A 195 -3.13 -8.97 -14.71
C LEU A 195 -2.68 -7.93 -15.72
N SER A 196 -1.50 -8.10 -16.29
CA SER A 196 -0.96 -7.21 -17.33
C SER A 196 -0.68 -7.97 -18.60
N ILE A 197 -1.01 -7.35 -19.74
CA ILE A 197 -0.80 -7.90 -21.07
C ILE A 197 0.10 -6.95 -21.85
N ALA A 198 1.19 -7.45 -22.38
CA ALA A 198 2.16 -6.67 -23.15
C ALA A 198 2.41 -7.31 -24.52
N LYS A 199 2.52 -6.50 -25.55
CA LYS A 199 3.06 -6.90 -26.86
C LYS A 199 4.57 -6.92 -26.82
N ASP A 200 5.17 -7.84 -27.54
CA ASP A 200 6.63 -7.97 -27.69
C ASP A 200 7.38 -8.02 -26.34
N LEU A 201 6.73 -8.58 -25.30
CA LEU A 201 7.20 -8.58 -23.92
C LEU A 201 8.66 -9.02 -23.79
N LYS A 202 9.02 -10.14 -24.46
CA LYS A 202 10.38 -10.70 -24.38
C LYS A 202 11.42 -9.73 -24.91
N SER A 203 11.22 -9.19 -26.11
CA SER A 203 12.17 -8.26 -26.74
C SER A 203 12.29 -6.94 -25.96
N ARG A 204 11.18 -6.44 -25.41
CA ARG A 204 11.16 -5.23 -24.56
C ARG A 204 11.95 -5.46 -23.27
N LEU A 205 11.76 -6.58 -22.58
CA LEU A 205 12.54 -6.93 -21.39
C LEU A 205 14.03 -7.04 -21.69
N GLU A 206 14.41 -7.71 -22.78
CA GLU A 206 15.80 -7.85 -23.22
C GLU A 206 16.43 -6.48 -23.55
N SER A 207 15.68 -5.59 -24.21
CA SER A 207 16.12 -4.22 -24.52
C SER A 207 16.38 -3.40 -23.25
N VAL A 208 15.47 -3.45 -22.27
CA VAL A 208 15.67 -2.77 -20.98
C VAL A 208 16.86 -3.36 -20.25
N GLU A 209 17.01 -4.69 -20.19
CA GLU A 209 18.12 -5.38 -19.52
C GLU A 209 19.50 -5.00 -20.14
N GLN A 210 19.58 -4.92 -21.46
CA GLN A 210 20.80 -4.50 -22.17
C GLN A 210 21.17 -3.03 -21.91
N SER A 211 20.18 -2.18 -21.62
CA SER A 211 20.38 -0.77 -21.34
C SER A 211 20.83 -0.50 -19.90
N ILE A 212 20.65 -1.46 -18.98
CA ILE A 212 21.11 -1.39 -17.59
C ILE A 212 22.60 -1.69 -17.55
N ARG A 213 23.46 -0.66 -17.68
CA ARG A 213 24.92 -0.82 -17.67
C ARG A 213 25.49 -0.47 -16.29
N PRO A 214 26.47 -1.25 -15.78
CA PRO A 214 27.19 -0.93 -14.55
C PRO A 214 27.88 0.44 -14.66
N GLY A 215 27.63 1.31 -13.67
CA GLY A 215 28.32 2.60 -13.55
C GLY A 215 27.67 3.79 -14.24
N THR A 216 26.56 3.60 -14.97
CA THR A 216 25.80 4.72 -15.56
C THR A 216 25.28 5.66 -14.46
N GLY A 217 25.47 6.97 -14.64
CA GLY A 217 24.97 8.01 -13.72
C GLY A 217 25.77 8.16 -12.41
N LYS A 218 27.04 7.71 -12.34
CA LYS A 218 27.87 7.85 -11.13
C LYS A 218 28.11 9.31 -10.75
N ASP A 219 28.27 10.19 -11.74
CA ASP A 219 28.61 11.59 -11.55
C ASP A 219 27.38 12.54 -11.62
N ASP A 220 26.21 12.03 -11.98
CA ASP A 220 24.96 12.75 -12.07
C ASP A 220 23.88 12.07 -11.18
N PRO A 221 23.50 12.68 -10.04
CA PRO A 221 22.52 12.11 -9.13
C PRO A 221 21.15 11.85 -9.77
N MET A 222 20.71 12.69 -10.72
CA MET A 222 19.43 12.49 -11.44
C MET A 222 19.52 11.28 -12.37
N ALA A 223 20.55 11.18 -13.16
CA ALA A 223 20.81 10.01 -14.00
C ALA A 223 21.01 8.75 -13.15
N GLY A 224 21.64 8.87 -11.98
CA GLY A 224 21.78 7.80 -11.00
C GLY A 224 20.44 7.29 -10.44
N THR A 225 19.51 8.19 -10.12
CA THR A 225 18.14 7.89 -9.69
C THR A 225 17.34 7.26 -10.82
N ALA A 226 17.42 7.81 -12.03
CA ALA A 226 16.76 7.28 -13.20
C ALA A 226 17.15 5.83 -13.48
N MET A 227 18.44 5.53 -13.53
CA MET A 227 18.93 4.15 -13.76
C MET A 227 18.58 3.20 -12.63
N ALA A 228 18.65 3.65 -11.37
CA ALA A 228 18.22 2.84 -10.23
C ALA A 228 16.73 2.52 -10.29
N THR A 229 15.92 3.46 -10.76
CA THR A 229 14.48 3.26 -10.99
C THR A 229 14.23 2.25 -12.10
N VAL A 230 14.95 2.33 -13.23
CA VAL A 230 14.86 1.33 -14.31
C VAL A 230 15.22 -0.07 -13.79
N GLU A 231 16.31 -0.20 -13.01
CA GLU A 231 16.70 -1.47 -12.37
C GLU A 231 15.57 -2.04 -11.50
N LEU A 232 14.95 -1.20 -10.67
CA LEU A 232 13.82 -1.58 -9.81
C LEU A 232 12.62 -2.07 -10.64
N LEU A 233 12.18 -1.26 -11.60
CA LEU A 233 11.01 -1.56 -12.42
C LEU A 233 11.23 -2.81 -13.28
N HIS A 234 12.41 -2.95 -13.91
CA HIS A 234 12.78 -4.15 -14.64
C HIS A 234 12.74 -5.42 -13.77
N GLY A 235 13.24 -5.32 -12.53
CA GLY A 235 13.16 -6.43 -11.56
C GLY A 235 11.71 -6.84 -11.27
N LEU A 236 10.83 -5.88 -10.99
CA LEU A 236 9.40 -6.13 -10.74
C LEU A 236 8.71 -6.78 -11.95
N VAL A 237 8.92 -6.23 -13.15
CA VAL A 237 8.34 -6.74 -14.39
C VAL A 237 8.82 -8.17 -14.70
N LYS A 238 10.12 -8.42 -14.54
CA LYS A 238 10.72 -9.76 -14.72
C LYS A 238 10.17 -10.79 -13.72
N ASP A 239 9.94 -10.38 -12.49
CA ASP A 239 9.33 -11.25 -11.48
C ASP A 239 7.86 -11.56 -11.80
N GLY A 240 7.07 -10.55 -12.22
CA GLY A 240 5.68 -10.73 -12.68
C GLY A 240 5.55 -11.68 -13.87
N SER A 241 6.42 -11.56 -14.88
CA SER A 241 6.44 -12.43 -16.07
C SER A 241 6.86 -13.88 -15.76
N ARG A 242 7.60 -14.10 -14.66
CA ARG A 242 8.01 -15.42 -14.20
C ARG A 242 7.06 -16.07 -13.19
N GLY A 243 5.94 -15.41 -12.89
CA GLY A 243 4.98 -15.88 -11.91
C GLY A 243 5.49 -15.89 -10.48
N ARG A 244 6.50 -15.05 -10.15
CA ARG A 244 6.98 -14.93 -8.77
C ARG A 244 5.94 -14.26 -7.88
N SER A 245 5.88 -14.69 -6.64
CA SER A 245 5.02 -14.12 -5.62
C SER A 245 5.50 -12.72 -5.22
N LEU A 246 4.63 -11.74 -5.34
CA LEU A 246 4.87 -10.35 -4.98
C LEU A 246 3.95 -9.93 -3.82
N GLU A 247 4.31 -8.89 -3.10
CA GLU A 247 3.53 -8.41 -1.95
C GLU A 247 2.36 -7.49 -2.32
N SER A 248 2.26 -7.09 -3.59
CA SER A 248 1.28 -6.11 -4.08
C SER A 248 0.89 -6.40 -5.51
N ASP A 249 -0.21 -5.82 -5.96
CA ASP A 249 -0.56 -5.76 -7.38
C ASP A 249 0.23 -4.63 -8.05
N PHE A 250 1.04 -4.99 -9.03
CA PHE A 250 1.78 -4.02 -9.84
C PHE A 250 1.15 -3.91 -11.21
N PRO A 251 0.94 -2.70 -11.74
CA PRO A 251 0.60 -2.47 -13.14
C PRO A 251 1.87 -2.69 -13.98
N PHE A 252 2.17 -3.95 -14.32
CA PHE A 252 3.45 -4.33 -14.92
C PHE A 252 3.70 -3.68 -16.27
N LEU A 253 2.65 -3.50 -17.09
CA LEU A 253 2.80 -2.81 -18.36
C LEU A 253 3.14 -1.34 -18.16
N GLN A 254 2.48 -0.66 -17.22
CA GLN A 254 2.84 0.71 -16.84
C GLN A 254 4.28 0.78 -16.32
N CYS A 255 4.70 -0.16 -15.46
CA CYS A 255 6.09 -0.25 -14.97
C CYS A 255 7.09 -0.40 -16.12
N LEU A 256 6.79 -1.26 -17.09
CA LEU A 256 7.64 -1.46 -18.28
C LEU A 256 7.73 -0.21 -19.13
N ARG A 257 6.60 0.42 -19.45
CA ARG A 257 6.54 1.69 -20.20
C ARG A 257 7.29 2.82 -19.49
N THR A 258 7.16 2.92 -18.17
CA THR A 258 7.90 3.90 -17.37
C THR A 258 9.41 3.67 -17.46
N ALA A 259 9.87 2.41 -17.36
CA ALA A 259 11.29 2.08 -17.51
C ALA A 259 11.82 2.45 -18.91
N GLU A 260 11.09 2.14 -19.97
CA GLU A 260 11.42 2.51 -21.36
C GLU A 260 11.48 4.03 -21.55
N ALA A 261 10.51 4.76 -21.01
CA ALA A 261 10.48 6.22 -21.09
C ALA A 261 11.67 6.87 -20.35
N ILE A 262 12.03 6.36 -19.16
CA ILE A 262 13.20 6.83 -18.42
C ILE A 262 14.49 6.58 -19.20
N LEU A 263 14.64 5.45 -19.86
CA LEU A 263 15.81 5.16 -20.70
C LEU A 263 15.95 6.13 -21.86
N THR A 264 14.83 6.62 -22.41
CA THR A 264 14.83 7.62 -23.48
C THR A 264 15.18 9.03 -22.98
N SER A 265 14.76 9.39 -21.76
CA SER A 265 14.96 10.74 -21.19
C SER A 265 15.37 10.68 -19.70
N PRO A 266 16.58 10.19 -19.38
CA PRO A 266 16.97 9.87 -17.99
C PRO A 266 17.14 11.12 -17.09
N LYS A 267 17.21 12.32 -17.66
CA LYS A 267 17.30 13.59 -16.91
C LYS A 267 15.95 14.28 -16.67
N GLU A 268 14.87 13.73 -17.20
CA GLU A 268 13.54 14.33 -17.16
C GLU A 268 12.53 13.41 -16.47
N LEU A 269 12.90 12.87 -15.29
CA LEU A 269 12.11 11.87 -14.57
C LEU A 269 10.63 12.28 -14.40
N SER A 270 10.34 13.53 -14.06
CA SER A 270 8.95 13.99 -13.90
C SER A 270 8.14 14.03 -15.20
N LYS A 271 8.80 14.09 -16.37
CA LYS A 271 8.14 14.05 -17.69
C LYS A 271 7.91 12.61 -18.18
N THR A 272 8.63 11.65 -17.61
CA THR A 272 8.53 10.22 -18.00
C THR A 272 7.48 9.48 -17.20
N LEU A 273 6.97 10.08 -16.11
CA LEU A 273 5.88 9.50 -15.36
C LEU A 273 4.55 9.77 -16.07
N ASP A 274 3.79 8.71 -16.21
CA ASP A 274 2.47 8.76 -16.82
C ASP A 274 1.53 9.63 -15.97
N ASP A 275 0.85 10.58 -16.56
CA ASP A 275 -0.12 11.46 -15.91
C ASP A 275 -1.54 10.89 -15.92
N VAL A 276 -1.68 9.60 -16.27
CA VAL A 276 -2.98 8.91 -16.21
C VAL A 276 -3.59 9.06 -14.82
N ASP A 277 -4.82 9.52 -14.78
CA ASP A 277 -5.55 9.75 -13.52
C ASP A 277 -5.56 8.49 -12.65
N GLY A 278 -5.18 8.65 -11.39
CA GLY A 278 -5.04 7.55 -10.45
C GLY A 278 -3.70 6.78 -10.54
N ALA A 279 -2.83 7.09 -11.50
CA ALA A 279 -1.53 6.42 -11.59
C ALA A 279 -0.64 6.70 -10.37
N SER A 280 0.14 5.70 -10.00
CA SER A 280 1.24 5.82 -9.05
C SER A 280 2.47 5.12 -9.59
N HIS A 281 3.65 5.59 -9.21
CA HIS A 281 4.91 5.15 -9.76
C HIS A 281 5.87 4.75 -8.65
N TRP A 282 6.73 3.77 -8.90
CA TRP A 282 7.82 3.39 -7.99
C TRP A 282 9.11 4.03 -8.48
N ILE A 283 9.78 4.75 -7.59
CA ILE A 283 11.05 5.42 -7.85
C ILE A 283 12.08 4.92 -6.86
N GLN A 284 13.25 4.56 -7.33
CA GLN A 284 14.40 4.28 -6.48
C GLN A 284 15.36 5.47 -6.49
N TRP A 285 15.20 6.34 -5.50
CA TRP A 285 16.11 7.45 -5.28
C TRP A 285 17.51 6.93 -4.95
N LYS A 286 18.52 7.60 -5.49
CA LYS A 286 19.92 7.26 -5.27
C LYS A 286 20.76 8.52 -5.08
N GLN A 287 21.47 8.58 -3.95
CA GLN A 287 22.45 9.63 -3.69
C GLN A 287 23.71 9.00 -3.08
N GLY A 288 24.79 8.97 -3.84
CA GLY A 288 25.99 8.22 -3.46
C GLY A 288 25.69 6.72 -3.26
N ALA A 289 25.98 6.23 -2.05
CA ALA A 289 25.68 4.84 -1.66
C ALA A 289 24.25 4.66 -1.12
N SER A 290 23.56 5.73 -0.76
CA SER A 290 22.20 5.68 -0.20
C SER A 290 21.18 5.41 -1.28
N LYS A 291 20.24 4.50 -0.99
CA LYS A 291 19.12 4.16 -1.86
C LYS A 291 17.82 4.16 -1.05
N LEU A 292 16.73 4.66 -1.65
CA LEU A 292 15.40 4.64 -1.05
C LEU A 292 14.34 4.39 -2.12
N VAL A 293 13.58 3.33 -1.97
CA VAL A 293 12.41 3.08 -2.81
C VAL A 293 11.23 3.87 -2.26
N THR A 294 10.53 4.56 -3.14
CA THR A 294 9.27 5.24 -2.82
C THR A 294 8.20 4.88 -3.82
N ARG A 295 6.95 4.91 -3.38
CA ARG A 295 5.78 5.00 -4.27
C ARG A 295 5.30 6.44 -4.27
N ILE A 296 5.08 7.01 -5.46
CA ILE A 296 4.67 8.41 -5.64
C ILE A 296 3.35 8.48 -6.40
N ALA A 297 2.46 9.38 -5.98
CA ALA A 297 1.29 9.77 -6.77
C ALA A 297 1.35 11.28 -7.06
N LEU A 298 1.05 11.63 -8.30
CA LEU A 298 0.99 13.00 -8.75
C LEU A 298 -0.46 13.50 -8.75
N PRO A 299 -0.73 14.78 -8.49
CA PRO A 299 -2.07 15.32 -8.58
C PRO A 299 -2.58 15.28 -10.02
N LYS A 300 -3.90 15.30 -10.20
CA LYS A 300 -4.57 15.14 -11.49
C LYS A 300 -4.14 16.18 -12.54
N ASP A 301 -3.86 17.40 -12.10
CA ASP A 301 -3.44 18.55 -12.92
C ASP A 301 -1.92 18.79 -12.85
N PHE A 302 -1.15 17.74 -12.60
CA PHE A 302 0.30 17.85 -12.51
C PHE A 302 0.90 18.21 -13.86
N ALA A 303 1.79 19.21 -13.85
CA ALA A 303 2.63 19.55 -14.99
C ALA A 303 4.09 19.67 -14.53
N PRO A 304 5.05 19.02 -15.20
CA PRO A 304 6.47 19.04 -14.82
C PRO A 304 7.09 20.43 -14.70
N SER A 305 6.62 21.39 -15.52
CA SER A 305 7.01 22.81 -15.48
C SER A 305 5.95 23.71 -14.84
N GLY A 306 5.00 23.12 -14.10
CA GLY A 306 3.90 23.84 -13.47
C GLY A 306 4.29 24.54 -12.16
N ARG A 307 3.28 25.07 -11.46
CA ARG A 307 3.47 25.66 -10.13
C ARG A 307 4.02 24.65 -9.14
N PRO A 308 4.83 25.10 -8.18
CA PRO A 308 5.25 24.24 -7.07
C PRO A 308 4.05 23.67 -6.30
N ARG A 309 4.13 22.38 -5.92
CA ARG A 309 3.05 21.64 -5.25
C ARG A 309 3.45 21.27 -3.83
N PRO A 310 2.53 21.31 -2.86
CA PRO A 310 2.73 20.72 -1.55
C PRO A 310 3.06 19.22 -1.66
N VAL A 311 3.83 18.73 -0.69
CA VAL A 311 4.23 17.32 -0.61
C VAL A 311 3.73 16.71 0.68
N LEU A 312 3.06 15.55 0.59
CA LEU A 312 2.70 14.72 1.74
C LEU A 312 3.55 13.45 1.75
N ILE A 313 4.37 13.29 2.80
CA ILE A 313 5.16 12.09 3.02
C ILE A 313 4.41 11.16 3.97
N LEU A 314 4.15 9.91 3.53
CA LEU A 314 3.39 8.90 4.25
C LEU A 314 4.31 7.79 4.76
N LEU A 315 4.45 7.65 6.08
CA LEU A 315 5.31 6.67 6.73
C LEU A 315 4.51 5.51 7.32
N HIS A 316 4.69 4.31 6.75
CA HIS A 316 3.95 3.10 7.13
C HIS A 316 4.41 2.50 8.48
N GLY A 317 3.56 1.67 9.09
CA GLY A 317 3.85 0.91 10.29
C GLY A 317 4.79 -0.28 10.08
N ALA A 318 5.14 -0.95 11.17
CA ALA A 318 5.98 -2.16 11.14
C ALA A 318 5.35 -3.25 10.28
N GLY A 319 6.16 -3.90 9.46
CA GLY A 319 5.70 -4.94 8.55
C GLY A 319 5.04 -4.44 7.26
N GLY A 320 4.87 -3.12 7.07
CA GLY A 320 4.38 -2.52 5.84
C GLY A 320 5.47 -2.29 4.79
N SER A 321 5.07 -1.62 3.73
CA SER A 321 5.94 -1.16 2.65
C SER A 321 5.43 0.18 2.10
N GLU A 322 6.09 0.71 1.09
CA GLU A 322 5.67 1.90 0.36
C GLU A 322 4.26 1.78 -0.26
N ASN A 323 3.69 0.57 -0.30
CA ASN A 323 2.38 0.31 -0.86
C ASN A 323 1.23 0.49 0.14
N MET A 324 1.52 0.47 1.46
CA MET A 324 0.49 0.43 2.51
C MET A 324 -0.55 1.55 2.41
N PHE A 325 -0.12 2.80 2.28
CA PHE A 325 -1.04 3.94 2.17
C PHE A 325 -1.73 4.06 0.82
N PHE A 326 -1.22 3.36 -0.20
CA PHE A 326 -1.82 3.35 -1.53
C PHE A 326 -2.91 2.28 -1.69
N GLU A 327 -2.82 1.21 -0.91
CA GLU A 327 -3.66 0.03 -1.13
C GLU A 327 -4.46 -0.37 0.11
N THR A 328 -3.80 -0.41 1.28
CA THR A 328 -4.32 -1.07 2.47
C THR A 328 -4.89 -0.09 3.48
N TYR A 329 -4.08 0.84 3.98
CA TYR A 329 -4.52 1.82 4.98
C TYR A 329 -5.61 2.74 4.40
N GLY A 330 -6.80 2.69 5.01
CA GLY A 330 -7.95 3.43 4.51
C GLY A 330 -8.31 3.10 3.06
N ALA A 331 -7.90 1.90 2.58
CA ALA A 331 -8.06 1.48 1.19
C ALA A 331 -7.52 2.50 0.15
N GLY A 332 -6.47 3.26 0.50
CA GLY A 332 -5.88 4.28 -0.36
C GLY A 332 -6.42 5.71 -0.16
N ARG A 333 -7.36 5.91 0.76
CA ARG A 333 -8.05 7.20 0.97
C ARG A 333 -7.10 8.38 1.21
N ALA A 334 -5.98 8.17 1.92
CA ALA A 334 -5.00 9.23 2.15
C ALA A 334 -4.40 9.78 0.83
N VAL A 335 -4.17 8.90 -0.14
CA VAL A 335 -3.66 9.29 -1.47
C VAL A 335 -4.71 10.05 -2.26
N GLU A 336 -5.97 9.62 -2.20
CA GLU A 336 -7.10 10.30 -2.85
C GLU A 336 -7.28 11.71 -2.30
N LEU A 337 -7.37 11.86 -0.97
CA LEU A 337 -7.52 13.15 -0.27
C LEU A 337 -6.39 14.14 -0.60
N ALA A 338 -5.16 13.65 -0.70
CA ALA A 338 -4.03 14.48 -1.07
C ALA A 338 -4.08 14.92 -2.55
N ARG A 339 -4.45 14.00 -3.46
CA ARG A 339 -4.57 14.30 -4.89
C ARG A 339 -5.71 15.29 -5.19
N GLU A 340 -6.83 15.17 -4.50
CA GLU A 340 -7.96 16.13 -4.56
C GLU A 340 -7.52 17.55 -4.18
N ARG A 341 -6.52 17.68 -3.28
CA ARG A 341 -5.90 18.95 -2.86
C ARG A 341 -4.77 19.42 -3.77
N GLY A 342 -4.45 18.67 -4.80
CA GLY A 342 -3.36 19.00 -5.72
C GLY A 342 -1.97 18.75 -5.13
N TRP A 343 -1.83 17.85 -4.16
CA TRP A 343 -0.55 17.53 -3.51
C TRP A 343 0.16 16.35 -4.19
N ILE A 344 1.49 16.37 -4.13
CA ILE A 344 2.31 15.21 -4.46
C ILE A 344 2.38 14.31 -3.22
N VAL A 345 2.06 13.02 -3.39
CA VAL A 345 2.15 12.03 -2.31
C VAL A 345 3.40 11.18 -2.49
N VAL A 346 4.13 10.93 -1.42
CA VAL A 346 5.32 10.08 -1.42
C VAL A 346 5.28 9.14 -0.22
N SER A 347 5.33 7.83 -0.47
CA SER A 347 5.45 6.83 0.59
C SER A 347 6.79 6.11 0.45
N PRO A 348 7.77 6.37 1.31
CA PRO A 348 9.06 5.68 1.29
C PRO A 348 8.95 4.30 1.93
N ARG A 349 9.66 3.31 1.35
CA ARG A 349 9.90 2.02 2.00
C ARG A 349 10.84 2.23 3.18
N GLN A 350 10.41 1.83 4.36
CA GLN A 350 11.24 1.88 5.55
C GLN A 350 11.47 0.48 6.13
N GLY A 351 12.70 0.22 6.55
CA GLY A 351 13.05 -1.00 7.27
C GLY A 351 12.96 -0.81 8.78
N MET A 352 13.20 -1.87 9.54
CA MET A 352 13.24 -1.84 11.00
C MET A 352 14.33 -0.89 11.55
N THR A 353 15.41 -0.70 10.81
CA THR A 353 16.52 0.20 11.16
C THR A 353 16.27 1.65 10.73
N GLY A 354 15.16 1.91 10.04
CA GLY A 354 14.77 3.22 9.54
C GLY A 354 14.77 3.32 8.02
N LEU A 355 14.92 4.56 7.53
CA LEU A 355 14.97 4.87 6.11
C LEU A 355 16.39 4.67 5.55
N GLY A 356 16.50 4.16 4.35
CA GLY A 356 17.79 4.02 3.66
C GLY A 356 18.41 5.36 3.23
N MET A 357 17.66 6.46 3.38
CA MET A 357 18.07 7.84 3.08
C MET A 357 17.33 8.79 4.02
N PRO A 358 17.95 9.86 4.55
CA PRO A 358 17.24 10.91 5.29
C PRO A 358 16.16 11.58 4.45
N LEU A 359 15.01 11.93 5.05
CA LEU A 359 13.92 12.58 4.30
C LEU A 359 14.29 13.96 3.77
N SER A 360 15.16 14.71 4.46
CA SER A 360 15.69 15.97 3.94
C SER A 360 16.44 15.78 2.61
N VAL A 361 17.21 14.70 2.50
CA VAL A 361 17.90 14.33 1.25
C VAL A 361 16.93 13.88 0.17
N LEU A 362 15.89 13.13 0.53
CA LEU A 362 14.80 12.75 -0.38
C LEU A 362 14.11 14.00 -0.95
N ILE A 363 13.74 14.96 -0.08
CA ILE A 363 13.07 16.22 -0.47
C ILE A 363 13.94 17.03 -1.44
N GLU A 364 15.25 17.13 -1.18
CA GLU A 364 16.18 17.80 -2.10
C GLU A 364 16.27 17.08 -3.46
N SER A 365 16.34 15.76 -3.45
CA SER A 365 16.33 14.96 -4.69
C SER A 365 15.02 15.13 -5.47
N MET A 366 13.89 15.18 -4.76
CA MET A 366 12.58 15.45 -5.37
C MET A 366 12.52 16.85 -5.98
N ALA A 367 13.02 17.87 -5.28
CA ALA A 367 13.02 19.25 -5.78
C ALA A 367 13.86 19.44 -7.06
N GLY A 368 14.84 18.57 -7.29
CA GLY A 368 15.58 18.52 -8.56
C GLY A 368 14.79 17.89 -9.72
N SER A 369 13.75 17.09 -9.42
CA SER A 369 12.99 16.34 -10.42
C SER A 369 11.55 16.83 -10.58
N PHE A 370 10.94 17.38 -9.53
CA PHE A 370 9.53 17.77 -9.49
C PHE A 370 9.37 19.22 -9.00
N PRO A 371 8.37 19.98 -9.47
CA PRO A 371 8.04 21.30 -8.95
C PRO A 371 7.36 21.16 -7.56
N ILE A 372 8.16 21.00 -6.50
CA ILE A 372 7.66 20.91 -5.13
C ILE A 372 7.75 22.24 -4.40
N ASP A 373 6.78 22.53 -3.54
CA ASP A 373 6.86 23.64 -2.59
C ASP A 373 7.57 23.17 -1.31
N ARG A 374 8.84 23.52 -1.17
CA ARG A 374 9.66 23.15 -0.01
C ARG A 374 9.18 23.74 1.32
N LYS A 375 8.28 24.74 1.28
CA LYS A 375 7.67 25.34 2.48
C LYS A 375 6.40 24.58 2.91
N GLN A 376 5.88 23.72 2.04
CA GLN A 376 4.67 22.94 2.28
C GLN A 376 4.97 21.44 2.15
N VAL A 377 5.93 20.97 2.94
CA VAL A 377 6.22 19.54 3.09
C VAL A 377 5.61 19.05 4.39
N MET A 378 4.63 18.18 4.28
CA MET A 378 3.90 17.60 5.41
C MET A 378 4.29 16.13 5.60
N ILE A 379 4.18 15.63 6.83
CA ILE A 379 4.49 14.24 7.15
C ILE A 379 3.34 13.61 7.93
N LEU A 380 2.93 12.41 7.52
CA LEU A 380 1.95 11.60 8.23
C LEU A 380 2.55 10.22 8.50
N GLY A 381 2.60 9.80 9.75
CA GLY A 381 3.12 8.51 10.15
C GLY A 381 2.09 7.68 10.92
N HIS A 382 2.12 6.35 10.72
CA HIS A 382 1.36 5.41 11.51
C HIS A 382 2.29 4.46 12.27
N SER A 383 2.06 4.24 13.57
CA SER A 383 2.79 3.26 14.38
C SER A 383 4.32 3.50 14.36
N MET A 384 5.12 2.57 13.83
CA MET A 384 6.55 2.76 13.58
C MET A 384 6.81 3.99 12.70
N GLY A 385 5.93 4.28 11.73
CA GLY A 385 6.02 5.48 10.89
C GLY A 385 5.87 6.78 11.68
N SER A 386 5.02 6.82 12.72
CA SER A 386 4.93 7.96 13.65
C SER A 386 6.24 8.15 14.42
N MET A 387 6.85 7.07 14.91
CA MET A 387 8.15 7.14 15.57
C MET A 387 9.26 7.64 14.62
N GLN A 388 9.21 7.23 13.35
CA GLN A 388 10.15 7.72 12.34
C GLN A 388 9.88 9.21 12.01
N ALA A 389 8.62 9.64 11.92
CA ALA A 389 8.29 11.05 11.75
C ALA A 389 8.87 11.92 12.87
N ILE A 390 8.70 11.49 14.13
CA ILE A 390 9.31 12.16 15.30
C ILE A 390 10.83 12.26 15.16
N ARG A 391 11.51 11.18 14.76
CA ARG A 391 12.97 11.20 14.53
C ARG A 391 13.38 12.16 13.42
N GLN A 392 12.58 12.27 12.35
CA GLN A 392 12.87 13.20 11.25
C GLN A 392 12.66 14.65 11.68
N LEU A 393 11.64 14.94 12.48
CA LEU A 393 11.43 16.27 13.09
C LEU A 393 12.60 16.65 14.00
N ASP A 394 13.06 15.73 14.86
CA ASP A 394 14.18 15.96 15.79
C ASP A 394 15.51 16.17 15.05
N SER A 395 15.77 15.39 13.99
CA SER A 395 17.04 15.42 13.24
C SER A 395 17.15 16.48 12.17
N SER A 396 16.01 17.00 11.66
CA SER A 396 15.96 17.93 10.53
C SER A 396 14.97 19.08 10.79
N PRO A 397 15.27 19.97 11.76
CA PRO A 397 14.43 21.11 12.10
C PRO A 397 14.11 21.99 10.88
N GLY A 398 12.87 22.49 10.78
CA GLY A 398 12.44 23.37 9.70
C GLY A 398 12.18 22.70 8.34
N THR A 399 12.30 21.37 8.25
CA THR A 399 12.03 20.62 7.03
C THR A 399 10.53 20.43 6.76
N PHE A 400 9.74 20.29 7.83
CA PHE A 400 8.32 20.00 7.72
C PHE A 400 7.46 21.16 8.18
N SER A 401 6.35 21.39 7.48
CA SER A 401 5.38 22.45 7.80
C SER A 401 4.33 21.99 8.80
N LYS A 402 3.93 20.72 8.75
CA LYS A 402 2.95 20.09 9.66
C LYS A 402 3.22 18.60 9.80
N ALA A 403 2.83 18.00 10.91
CA ALA A 403 2.97 16.57 11.14
C ALA A 403 1.71 15.94 11.74
N VAL A 404 1.36 14.75 11.24
CA VAL A 404 0.29 13.88 11.73
C VAL A 404 0.89 12.59 12.26
N LEU A 405 0.56 12.21 13.48
CA LEU A 405 1.12 11.05 14.18
C LEU A 405 -0.01 10.15 14.68
N LEU A 406 -0.13 8.96 14.08
CA LEU A 406 -1.22 8.02 14.33
C LEU A 406 -0.73 6.75 15.04
N GLY A 407 -1.37 6.37 16.13
CA GLY A 407 -1.22 5.06 16.76
C GLY A 407 0.18 4.71 17.25
N GLY A 408 1.04 5.68 17.50
CA GLY A 408 2.39 5.42 18.01
C GLY A 408 3.20 6.69 18.18
N ALA A 409 4.05 6.71 19.19
CA ALA A 409 5.00 7.79 19.40
C ALA A 409 6.18 7.31 20.24
N GLY A 410 7.31 7.99 20.09
CA GLY A 410 8.47 7.92 20.98
C GLY A 410 8.74 9.29 21.58
N LEU A 411 9.48 9.36 22.67
CA LEU A 411 9.89 10.62 23.24
C LEU A 411 11.18 11.09 22.57
N PRO A 412 11.19 12.29 21.95
CA PRO A 412 12.41 12.88 21.42
C PRO A 412 13.32 13.38 22.53
N SER A 413 14.57 13.63 22.21
CA SER A 413 15.55 14.14 23.16
C SER A 413 15.46 15.64 23.37
N LYS A 414 14.96 16.40 22.38
CA LYS A 414 14.88 17.86 22.35
C LYS A 414 13.56 18.34 21.77
N ALA A 415 13.17 19.57 22.09
CA ALA A 415 11.96 20.20 21.56
C ALA A 415 12.19 21.08 20.32
N ASP A 416 13.45 21.41 20.01
CA ASP A 416 13.79 22.43 19.02
C ASP A 416 13.23 22.13 17.62
N GLY A 417 13.25 20.86 17.19
CA GLY A 417 12.73 20.44 15.89
C GLY A 417 11.21 20.51 15.76
N PHE A 418 10.51 20.70 16.88
CA PHE A 418 9.05 20.70 16.94
C PHE A 418 8.42 22.09 17.09
N ARG A 419 9.23 23.11 17.49
CA ARG A 419 8.71 24.45 17.88
C ARG A 419 7.98 25.17 16.74
N THR A 420 8.30 24.89 15.49
CA THR A 420 7.71 25.55 14.32
C THR A 420 6.79 24.64 13.52
N VAL A 421 6.52 23.43 14.04
CA VAL A 421 5.73 22.42 13.33
C VAL A 421 4.49 22.12 14.16
N PRO A 422 3.30 22.59 13.76
CA PRO A 422 2.04 22.16 14.34
C PRO A 422 1.90 20.63 14.24
N LEU A 423 1.46 19.99 15.32
CA LEU A 423 1.34 18.55 15.46
C LEU A 423 -0.12 18.14 15.64
N TRP A 424 -0.57 17.16 14.87
CA TRP A 424 -1.84 16.49 15.08
C TRP A 424 -1.57 15.04 15.49
N ILE A 425 -2.03 14.66 16.67
CA ILE A 425 -1.68 13.41 17.32
C ILE A 425 -2.98 12.64 17.58
N ALA A 426 -3.04 11.37 17.20
CA ALA A 426 -4.22 10.56 17.47
C ALA A 426 -3.90 9.10 17.79
N ALA A 427 -4.77 8.51 18.60
CA ALA A 427 -4.79 7.08 18.87
C ALA A 427 -6.23 6.60 19.06
N GLY A 428 -6.46 5.31 18.81
CA GLY A 428 -7.68 4.66 19.26
C GLY A 428 -7.65 4.36 20.76
N ASP A 429 -8.81 4.28 21.40
CA ASP A 429 -8.88 3.88 22.82
C ASP A 429 -8.54 2.39 23.03
N ARG A 430 -8.64 1.58 21.95
CA ARG A 430 -8.27 0.16 21.88
C ARG A 430 -6.89 -0.07 21.25
N ASP A 431 -6.17 0.99 20.94
CA ASP A 431 -4.86 0.94 20.31
C ASP A 431 -3.76 0.62 21.35
N PHE A 432 -2.99 -0.43 21.13
CA PHE A 432 -1.85 -0.76 21.98
C PHE A 432 -0.74 0.32 21.98
N GLY A 433 -0.65 1.12 20.91
CA GLY A 433 0.25 2.26 20.80
C GLY A 433 -0.18 3.49 21.59
N LYS A 434 -1.43 3.53 22.07
CA LYS A 434 -2.03 4.66 22.78
C LYS A 434 -1.17 5.18 23.95
N ARG A 435 -0.59 4.28 24.75
CA ARG A 435 0.24 4.67 25.88
C ARG A 435 1.45 5.52 25.48
N GLY A 436 2.09 5.17 24.37
CA GLY A 436 3.21 5.95 23.80
C GLY A 436 2.73 7.30 23.28
N THR A 437 1.58 7.32 22.61
CA THR A 437 0.95 8.53 22.08
C THR A 437 0.52 9.48 23.21
N ASP A 438 -0.10 8.97 24.30
CA ASP A 438 -0.41 9.72 25.52
C ASP A 438 0.85 10.39 26.15
N ALA A 439 1.95 9.64 26.23
CA ALA A 439 3.20 10.14 26.79
C ALA A 439 3.79 11.27 25.93
N PHE A 440 3.72 11.13 24.60
CA PHE A 440 4.20 12.15 23.67
C PHE A 440 3.35 13.42 23.73
N ALA A 441 2.02 13.31 23.76
CA ALA A 441 1.12 14.45 23.89
C ALA A 441 1.38 15.23 25.20
N LYS A 442 1.56 14.52 26.33
CA LYS A 442 1.96 15.13 27.61
C LYS A 442 3.33 15.83 27.55
N TRP A 443 4.26 15.25 26.80
CA TRP A 443 5.55 15.88 26.56
C TRP A 443 5.40 17.15 25.72
N CYS A 444 4.60 17.15 24.65
CA CYS A 444 4.29 18.34 23.85
C CYS A 444 3.69 19.46 24.71
N GLN A 445 2.74 19.11 25.59
CA GLN A 445 2.14 20.06 26.53
C GLN A 445 3.19 20.68 27.48
N LYS A 446 4.06 19.83 28.05
CA LYS A 446 5.15 20.27 28.96
C LYS A 446 6.12 21.23 28.25
N GLU A 447 6.47 20.94 27.00
CA GLU A 447 7.39 21.75 26.19
C GLU A 447 6.72 22.96 25.52
N SER A 448 5.41 23.17 25.76
CA SER A 448 4.59 24.25 25.17
C SER A 448 4.63 24.25 23.64
N LEU A 449 4.54 23.07 23.03
CA LEU A 449 4.49 22.90 21.59
C LEU A 449 3.07 23.06 21.06
N ASP A 450 2.93 23.56 19.85
CA ASP A 450 1.64 23.63 19.14
C ASP A 450 1.20 22.22 18.75
N HIS A 451 0.16 21.71 19.41
CA HIS A 451 -0.34 20.36 19.17
C HIS A 451 -1.81 20.18 19.49
N GLU A 452 -2.46 19.29 18.75
CA GLU A 452 -3.76 18.72 19.04
C GLU A 452 -3.64 17.25 19.39
N TYR A 453 -4.44 16.75 20.33
CA TYR A 453 -4.46 15.34 20.70
C TYR A 453 -5.88 14.79 20.74
N HIS A 454 -6.11 13.72 19.97
CA HIS A 454 -7.42 13.11 19.74
C HIS A 454 -7.44 11.63 20.10
N ILE A 455 -8.51 11.18 20.76
CA ILE A 455 -8.76 9.76 21.05
C ILE A 455 -10.04 9.35 20.34
N TYR A 456 -9.92 8.33 19.49
CA TYR A 456 -11.03 7.76 18.74
C TYR A 456 -11.62 6.57 19.52
N PRO A 457 -12.94 6.62 19.87
CA PRO A 457 -13.58 5.53 20.62
C PRO A 457 -13.71 4.28 19.76
N ASN A 458 -13.69 3.10 20.41
CA ASN A 458 -13.85 1.78 19.78
C ASN A 458 -12.93 1.58 18.56
N THR A 459 -11.75 2.18 18.58
CA THR A 459 -10.80 2.19 17.46
C THR A 459 -9.53 1.47 17.85
N GLU A 460 -9.12 0.52 17.02
CA GLU A 460 -7.95 -0.33 17.18
C GLU A 460 -6.76 0.26 16.40
N HIS A 461 -5.59 -0.32 16.59
CA HIS A 461 -4.30 0.15 16.07
C HIS A 461 -4.23 0.32 14.54
N LEU A 462 -4.82 -0.57 13.74
CA LEU A 462 -4.80 -0.44 12.27
C LEU A 462 -5.87 0.54 11.79
N VAL A 463 -7.06 0.44 12.37
CA VAL A 463 -8.25 1.22 11.95
C VAL A 463 -8.12 2.69 12.31
N ILE A 464 -7.22 3.07 13.25
CA ILE A 464 -6.97 4.50 13.57
C ILE A 464 -6.60 5.30 12.32
N VAL A 465 -5.92 4.70 11.34
CA VAL A 465 -5.60 5.40 10.08
C VAL A 465 -6.88 5.79 9.37
N GLN A 466 -7.77 4.81 9.14
CA GLN A 466 -9.07 5.04 8.47
C GLN A 466 -9.94 6.04 9.25
N ALA A 467 -10.04 5.86 10.58
CA ALA A 467 -10.92 6.66 11.43
C ALA A 467 -10.49 8.14 11.50
N ALA A 468 -9.20 8.41 11.39
CA ALA A 468 -8.61 9.72 11.65
C ALA A 468 -8.33 10.53 10.38
N LEU A 469 -8.41 9.95 9.17
CA LEU A 469 -7.92 10.60 7.94
C LEU A 469 -8.62 11.92 7.63
N GLU A 470 -9.95 11.99 7.72
CA GLU A 470 -10.69 13.21 7.36
C GLU A 470 -10.31 14.36 8.29
N ASP A 471 -10.24 14.12 9.61
CA ASP A 471 -9.85 15.12 10.61
C ASP A 471 -8.38 15.52 10.44
N ALA A 472 -7.49 14.55 10.21
CA ALA A 472 -6.08 14.79 9.95
C ALA A 472 -5.86 15.66 8.70
N PHE A 473 -6.64 15.42 7.63
CA PHE A 473 -6.54 16.23 6.41
C PHE A 473 -7.17 17.62 6.59
N ALA A 474 -8.21 17.77 7.41
CA ALA A 474 -8.74 19.07 7.80
C ALA A 474 -7.71 19.92 8.58
N PHE A 475 -6.92 19.27 9.45
CA PHE A 475 -5.77 19.92 10.11
C PHE A 475 -4.66 20.28 9.13
N LEU A 476 -4.32 19.39 8.20
CA LEU A 476 -3.25 19.64 7.20
C LEU A 476 -3.61 20.79 6.28
N ASP A 477 -4.88 20.91 5.89
CA ASP A 477 -5.39 21.94 4.97
C ASP A 477 -6.76 22.48 5.44
N PRO A 478 -6.77 23.42 6.38
CA PRO A 478 -8.00 23.97 6.92
C PRO A 478 -8.80 24.84 5.91
N ASP A 479 -8.15 25.28 4.84
CA ASP A 479 -8.78 26.15 3.84
C ASP A 479 -9.60 25.37 2.81
N THR A 480 -9.30 24.10 2.59
CA THR A 480 -10.07 23.22 1.71
C THR A 480 -11.22 22.56 2.48
N LYS A 481 -12.40 23.19 2.45
CA LYS A 481 -13.63 22.52 2.87
C LYS A 481 -14.00 21.47 1.83
N LEU A 482 -13.77 20.19 2.12
CA LEU A 482 -14.36 19.11 1.34
C LEU A 482 -15.87 19.20 1.44
N ALA A 483 -16.55 19.07 0.30
CA ALA A 483 -18.00 18.90 0.30
C ALA A 483 -18.30 17.66 1.17
N THR A 484 -18.97 17.85 2.28
CA THR A 484 -19.47 16.74 3.11
C THR A 484 -20.27 15.83 2.19
N PRO A 485 -19.98 14.51 2.11
CA PRO A 485 -20.84 13.63 1.37
C PRO A 485 -22.26 13.78 1.93
N ALA A 486 -23.22 14.12 1.06
CA ALA A 486 -24.61 14.17 1.44
C ALA A 486 -24.98 12.78 1.98
N ASN A 487 -25.32 12.71 3.25
CA ASN A 487 -25.99 11.55 3.82
C ASN A 487 -27.36 11.46 3.12
N GLU A 488 -27.46 10.62 2.09
CA GLU A 488 -28.72 10.08 1.59
C GLU A 488 -28.91 8.64 2.06
#